data_594f424aac8243e6ae25ed1d16625efa
#
_entry.id   594f424aac8243e6ae25ed1d16625efa
#
_cell.length_a   1.000
_cell.length_b   1.000
_cell.length_c   1.000
_cell.angle_alpha   90.00
_cell.angle_beta   90.00
_cell.angle_gamma   90.00
#
_symmetry.space_group_name_H-M   'P 1'
#
loop_
_entity.id
_entity.type
_entity.pdbx_description
1 polymer ?
#
loop_
_entity_poly.entity_id
_entity_poly.type
_entity_poly.pdbx_seq_one_letter_code
_entity_poly.pdbx_strand_id
1 'polypeptide(L)'
;MLKDAKHIPMHDSILYTAVLADYEAMRVFCNYCIKKGISTVMVIAKTEVGYAYVIMSKSIDLQSIRAAFNTRINAKGGGNSEMMQGSCTATPTEISHVFGTLTGVTMHIVS
;
A
#
# COMPACT_ATOMS: atom_id res chain seq x y z
N MET A 1 6.95 -9.67 -9.34
CA MET A 1 6.27 -8.40 -9.04
C MET A 1 6.46 -7.36 -10.13
N LEU A 2 7.69 -6.98 -10.48
CA LEU A 2 7.92 -6.00 -11.55
C LEU A 2 7.43 -6.47 -12.93
N LYS A 3 7.47 -7.76 -13.18
CA LYS A 3 6.96 -8.34 -14.43
C LYS A 3 5.48 -8.08 -14.61
N ASP A 4 4.72 -8.16 -13.51
CA ASP A 4 3.28 -7.91 -13.52
C ASP A 4 2.97 -6.42 -13.67
N ALA A 5 3.86 -5.54 -13.19
CA ALA A 5 3.67 -4.10 -13.25
C ALA A 5 3.56 -3.58 -14.69
N LYS A 6 4.14 -4.28 -15.67
CA LYS A 6 4.07 -3.91 -17.09
C LYS A 6 2.66 -4.03 -17.65
N HIS A 7 1.80 -4.81 -17.01
CA HIS A 7 0.43 -5.07 -17.46
C HIS A 7 -0.62 -4.36 -16.60
N ILE A 8 -0.19 -3.52 -15.65
CA ILE A 8 -1.10 -2.79 -14.77
C ILE A 8 -1.76 -1.65 -15.54
N PRO A 9 -3.12 -1.58 -15.54
CA PRO A 9 -3.82 -0.46 -16.15
C PRO A 9 -3.45 0.86 -15.46
N MET A 10 -3.51 1.95 -16.21
CA MET A 10 -3.21 3.29 -15.70
C MET A 10 -4.39 3.80 -14.88
N HIS A 11 -4.36 3.56 -13.58
CA HIS A 11 -5.28 4.10 -12.60
C HIS A 11 -4.53 5.03 -11.65
N ASP A 12 -5.23 5.98 -11.03
CA ASP A 12 -4.60 6.90 -10.09
C ASP A 12 -4.14 6.22 -8.82
N SER A 13 -4.86 5.18 -8.40
CA SER A 13 -4.57 4.47 -7.15
C SER A 13 -4.80 2.98 -7.32
N ILE A 14 -3.77 2.19 -7.04
CA ILE A 14 -3.85 0.73 -7.18
C ILE A 14 -3.48 0.02 -5.89
N LEU A 15 -4.10 -1.15 -5.70
CA LEU A 15 -3.76 -2.10 -4.66
C LEU A 15 -3.30 -3.40 -5.31
N TYR A 16 -2.11 -3.85 -4.99
CA TYR A 16 -1.56 -5.11 -5.48
C TYR A 16 -1.29 -6.06 -4.31
N THR A 17 -1.74 -7.30 -4.44
CA THR A 17 -1.50 -8.33 -3.44
C THR A 17 -0.34 -9.21 -3.87
N ALA A 18 0.77 -9.13 -3.14
CA ALA A 18 1.97 -9.89 -3.42
C ALA A 18 1.96 -11.23 -2.68
N VAL A 19 2.66 -12.22 -3.21
CA VAL A 19 2.74 -13.56 -2.62
C VAL A 19 3.70 -13.58 -1.43
N LEU A 20 4.83 -12.88 -1.53
CA LEU A 20 5.86 -12.87 -0.51
C LEU A 20 5.97 -11.49 0.16
N ALA A 21 6.06 -11.51 1.50
CA ALA A 21 6.26 -10.30 2.28
C ALA A 21 7.74 -9.93 2.32
N ASP A 22 8.20 -9.25 1.28
CA ASP A 22 9.56 -8.71 1.17
C ASP A 22 9.43 -7.20 1.00
N TYR A 23 9.73 -6.45 2.06
CA TYR A 23 9.57 -5.00 2.05
C TYR A 23 10.38 -4.32 0.95
N GLU A 24 11.60 -4.79 0.70
CA GLU A 24 12.42 -4.20 -0.36
C GLU A 24 11.77 -4.37 -1.73
N ALA A 25 11.34 -5.59 -2.07
CA ALA A 25 10.66 -5.87 -3.32
C ALA A 25 9.35 -5.08 -3.44
N MET A 26 8.60 -4.97 -2.35
CA MET A 26 7.35 -4.22 -2.31
C MET A 26 7.61 -2.74 -2.56
N ARG A 27 8.66 -2.16 -1.97
CA ARG A 27 9.05 -0.76 -2.22
C ARG A 27 9.49 -0.54 -3.65
N VAL A 28 10.26 -1.47 -4.22
CA VAL A 28 10.70 -1.38 -5.62
C VAL A 28 9.48 -1.36 -6.56
N PHE A 29 8.51 -2.22 -6.32
CA PHE A 29 7.28 -2.25 -7.09
C PHE A 29 6.52 -0.91 -6.98
N CYS A 30 6.37 -0.40 -5.76
CA CYS A 30 5.69 0.89 -5.55
C CYS A 30 6.40 2.02 -6.29
N ASN A 31 7.72 2.10 -6.19
CA ASN A 31 8.50 3.12 -6.90
C ASN A 31 8.32 3.03 -8.41
N TYR A 32 8.31 1.83 -8.95
CA TYR A 32 8.08 1.61 -10.37
C TYR A 32 6.73 2.18 -10.81
N CYS A 33 5.68 1.86 -10.06
CA CYS A 33 4.33 2.34 -10.37
C CYS A 33 4.21 3.86 -10.28
N ILE A 34 4.81 4.46 -9.25
CA ILE A 34 4.82 5.92 -9.10
C ILE A 34 5.51 6.58 -10.29
N LYS A 35 6.64 6.02 -10.73
CA LYS A 35 7.36 6.55 -11.90
C LYS A 35 6.57 6.41 -13.19
N LYS A 36 5.64 5.45 -13.26
CA LYS A 36 4.76 5.27 -14.41
C LYS A 36 3.55 6.19 -14.40
N GLY A 37 3.40 7.03 -13.38
CA GLY A 37 2.34 8.03 -13.30
C GLY A 37 1.19 7.67 -12.37
N ILE A 38 1.28 6.58 -11.64
CA ILE A 38 0.26 6.21 -10.65
C ILE A 38 0.49 7.07 -9.40
N SER A 39 -0.56 7.68 -8.88
CA SER A 39 -0.45 8.63 -7.76
C SER A 39 -0.28 7.94 -6.42
N THR A 40 -0.96 6.82 -6.20
CA THR A 40 -0.93 6.09 -4.93
C THR A 40 -0.87 4.60 -5.19
N VAL A 41 0.05 3.92 -4.52
CA VAL A 41 0.27 2.47 -4.68
C VAL A 41 0.28 1.82 -3.30
N MET A 42 -0.54 0.78 -3.15
CA MET A 42 -0.56 -0.05 -1.95
C MET A 42 -0.21 -1.48 -2.33
N VAL A 43 0.80 -2.05 -1.69
CA VAL A 43 1.15 -3.46 -1.85
C VAL A 43 0.94 -4.15 -0.51
N ILE A 44 0.23 -5.26 -0.52
CA ILE A 44 -0.05 -6.06 0.67
C ILE A 44 0.42 -7.49 0.41
N ALA A 45 1.12 -8.08 1.37
CA ALA A 45 1.59 -9.45 1.26
C ALA A 45 1.30 -10.20 2.56
N LYS A 46 0.93 -11.48 2.44
CA LYS A 46 0.64 -12.30 3.60
C LYS A 46 1.92 -12.67 4.34
N THR A 47 1.84 -12.65 5.67
CA THR A 47 2.91 -13.13 6.57
C THR A 47 2.39 -14.32 7.36
N GLU A 48 3.23 -14.87 8.24
CA GLU A 48 2.83 -15.99 9.10
C GLU A 48 1.73 -15.60 10.09
N VAL A 49 1.69 -14.35 10.50
CA VAL A 49 0.78 -13.88 11.55
C VAL A 49 -0.23 -12.85 11.07
N GLY A 50 -0.22 -12.51 9.80
CA GLY A 50 -1.14 -11.49 9.27
C GLY A 50 -0.69 -11.00 7.91
N TYR A 51 -0.51 -9.68 7.79
CA TYR A 51 -0.16 -9.04 6.52
C TYR A 51 0.87 -7.94 6.72
N ALA A 52 1.77 -7.81 5.74
CA ALA A 52 2.68 -6.69 5.62
C ALA A 52 2.16 -5.76 4.53
N TYR A 53 2.39 -4.45 4.68
CA TYR A 53 1.97 -3.48 3.68
C TYR A 53 3.07 -2.46 3.41
N VAL A 54 3.11 -1.97 2.18
CA VAL A 54 3.89 -0.80 1.77
C VAL A 54 2.96 0.09 0.96
N ILE A 55 2.88 1.36 1.33
CA ILE A 55 2.06 2.35 0.64
C ILE A 55 2.95 3.52 0.25
N MET A 56 2.89 3.91 -1.02
CA MET A 56 3.56 5.11 -1.51
C MET A 56 2.55 6.01 -2.21
N SER A 57 2.71 7.32 -2.02
CA SER A 57 1.85 8.30 -2.67
C SER A 57 2.61 9.58 -2.93
N LYS A 58 2.38 10.16 -4.10
CA LYS A 58 2.89 11.50 -4.43
C LYS A 58 1.81 12.58 -4.29
N SER A 59 0.56 12.20 -3.99
CA SER A 59 -0.57 13.13 -3.87
C SER A 59 -1.10 13.26 -2.44
N ILE A 60 -0.84 12.27 -1.58
CA ILE A 60 -1.33 12.23 -0.20
C ILE A 60 -0.17 12.36 0.76
N ASP A 61 -0.31 13.21 1.77
CA ASP A 61 0.64 13.27 2.87
C ASP A 61 0.37 12.10 3.81
N LEU A 62 1.11 11.01 3.65
CA LEU A 62 0.91 9.79 4.42
C LEU A 62 1.23 9.99 5.90
N GLN A 63 2.11 10.92 6.23
CA GLN A 63 2.44 11.21 7.61
C GLN A 63 1.23 11.73 8.40
N SER A 64 0.35 12.49 7.73
CA SER A 64 -0.84 13.05 8.37
C SER A 64 -1.87 12.01 8.77
N ILE A 65 -1.90 10.85 8.09
CA ILE A 65 -2.89 9.80 8.37
C ILE A 65 -2.31 8.58 9.08
N ARG A 66 -0.98 8.50 9.20
CA ARG A 66 -0.30 7.27 9.66
C ARG A 66 -0.76 6.82 11.05
N ALA A 67 -0.87 7.74 12.00
CA ALA A 67 -1.26 7.38 13.35
C ALA A 67 -2.67 6.81 13.41
N ALA A 68 -3.63 7.47 12.74
CA ALA A 68 -5.01 7.01 12.68
C ALA A 68 -5.12 5.69 11.93
N PHE A 69 -4.39 5.55 10.82
CA PHE A 69 -4.37 4.33 10.03
C PHE A 69 -3.86 3.15 10.86
N ASN A 70 -2.72 3.29 11.52
CA ASN A 70 -2.13 2.24 12.34
C ASN A 70 -3.05 1.85 13.51
N THR A 71 -3.68 2.83 14.13
CA THR A 71 -4.61 2.56 15.24
C THR A 71 -5.82 1.77 14.77
N ARG A 72 -6.40 2.12 13.63
CA ARG A 72 -7.62 1.48 13.14
C ARG A 72 -7.41 0.03 12.70
N ILE A 73 -6.26 -0.28 12.12
CA ILE A 73 -5.95 -1.65 11.68
C ILE A 73 -5.04 -2.38 12.67
N ASN A 74 -4.77 -1.77 13.81
CA ASN A 74 -3.89 -2.33 14.83
C ASN A 74 -2.52 -2.71 14.25
N ALA A 75 -1.96 -1.80 13.46
CA ALA A 75 -0.69 -2.03 12.77
C ALA A 75 0.48 -1.46 13.56
N LYS A 76 1.65 -2.04 13.29
CA LYS A 76 2.92 -1.50 13.72
C LYS A 76 3.69 -1.13 12.47
N GLY A 77 4.04 0.13 12.34
CA GLY A 77 4.75 0.59 11.16
C GLY A 77 5.25 2.00 11.30
N GLY A 78 5.99 2.44 10.31
CA GLY A 78 6.58 3.75 10.24
C GLY A 78 6.59 4.26 8.82
N GLY A 79 7.33 5.35 8.61
CA GLY A 79 7.48 5.94 7.30
C GLY A 79 7.61 7.45 7.36
N ASN A 80 7.33 8.09 6.24
CA ASN A 80 7.39 9.55 6.11
C ASN A 80 6.16 10.02 5.32
N SER A 81 6.19 11.25 4.79
CA SER A 81 5.06 11.80 4.06
C SER A 81 4.78 11.10 2.72
N GLU A 82 5.78 10.44 2.15
CA GLU A 82 5.67 9.83 0.81
C GLU A 82 5.51 8.31 0.85
N MET A 83 5.91 7.67 1.95
CA MET A 83 5.89 6.21 2.06
C MET A 83 5.61 5.80 3.50
N MET A 84 4.78 4.76 3.66
CA MET A 84 4.65 4.09 4.94
C MET A 84 4.63 2.58 4.73
N GLN A 85 5.12 1.85 5.72
CA GLN A 85 5.15 0.41 5.70
C GLN A 85 4.96 -0.14 7.10
N GLY A 86 4.47 -1.36 7.20
CA GLY A 86 4.25 -1.99 8.49
C GLY A 86 3.61 -3.35 8.35
N SER A 87 3.16 -3.88 9.49
CA SER A 87 2.48 -5.16 9.56
C SER A 87 1.26 -5.09 10.47
N CYS A 88 0.27 -5.94 10.19
CA CYS A 88 -0.97 -5.98 10.94
C CYS A 88 -1.64 -7.33 10.80
N THR A 89 -2.73 -7.53 11.54
CA THR A 89 -3.56 -8.73 11.42
C THR A 89 -4.83 -8.47 10.61
N ALA A 90 -5.08 -7.23 10.21
CA ALA A 90 -6.22 -6.87 9.36
C ALA A 90 -6.07 -7.46 7.97
N THR A 91 -7.20 -7.76 7.33
CA THR A 91 -7.21 -8.30 5.96
C THR A 91 -6.92 -7.20 4.94
N PRO A 92 -6.53 -7.56 3.71
CA PRO A 92 -6.36 -6.56 2.65
C PRO A 92 -7.60 -5.70 2.42
N THR A 93 -8.79 -6.29 2.52
CA THR A 93 -10.05 -5.55 2.40
C THR A 93 -10.19 -4.49 3.50
N GLU A 94 -9.89 -4.86 4.74
CA GLU A 94 -9.95 -3.93 5.88
C GLU A 94 -8.90 -2.82 5.73
N ILE A 95 -7.68 -3.17 5.34
CA ILE A 95 -6.59 -2.21 5.14
C ILE A 95 -6.99 -1.18 4.08
N SER A 96 -7.49 -1.64 2.95
CA SER A 96 -7.93 -0.79 1.85
C SER A 96 -9.11 0.09 2.26
N HIS A 97 -10.07 -0.47 2.99
CA HIS A 97 -11.25 0.27 3.46
C HIS A 97 -10.86 1.41 4.40
N VAL A 98 -10.01 1.13 5.37
CA VAL A 98 -9.55 2.16 6.32
C VAL A 98 -8.77 3.26 5.61
N PHE A 99 -7.89 2.87 4.68
CA PHE A 99 -7.12 3.84 3.90
C PHE A 99 -8.07 4.74 3.10
N GLY A 100 -9.06 4.16 2.44
CA GLY A 100 -10.06 4.91 1.69
C GLY A 100 -10.87 5.86 2.56
N THR A 101 -11.26 5.42 3.74
CA THR A 101 -12.00 6.24 4.70
C THR A 101 -11.18 7.46 5.14
N LEU A 102 -9.89 7.28 5.38
CA LEU A 102 -9.02 8.35 5.88
C LEU A 102 -8.58 9.32 4.78
N THR A 103 -8.49 8.87 3.54
CA THR A 103 -7.93 9.67 2.44
C THR A 103 -8.95 10.09 1.40
N GLY A 104 -10.10 9.43 1.35
CA GLY A 104 -11.08 9.62 0.28
C GLY A 104 -10.70 8.96 -1.04
N VAL A 105 -9.60 8.22 -1.07
CA VAL A 105 -9.10 7.56 -2.27
C VAL A 105 -9.66 6.14 -2.36
N THR A 106 -10.20 5.78 -3.54
CA THR A 106 -10.64 4.41 -3.82
C THR A 106 -9.52 3.67 -4.53
N MET A 107 -9.08 2.55 -3.96
CA MET A 107 -8.01 1.75 -4.55
C MET A 107 -8.57 0.82 -5.61
N HIS A 108 -7.94 0.78 -6.78
CA HIS A 108 -8.25 -0.19 -7.82
C HIS A 108 -7.44 -1.46 -7.55
N ILE A 109 -8.13 -2.58 -7.37
CA ILE A 109 -7.48 -3.86 -7.05
C ILE A 109 -6.90 -4.47 -8.33
N VAL A 110 -5.61 -4.78 -8.28
CA VAL A 110 -4.87 -5.44 -9.36
C VAL A 110 -4.40 -6.80 -8.86
N SER A 111 -4.62 -7.82 -9.61
CA SER A 111 -4.21 -9.19 -9.25
C SER A 111 -3.26 -9.81 -10.27
#